data_c81c5533c0c0065e659c4a73394484e9
#
_entry.id   c81c5533c0c0065e659c4a73394484e9
#
_cell.length_a   1.000
_cell.length_b   1.000
_cell.length_c   1.000
_cell.angle_alpha   90.00
_cell.angle_beta   90.00
_cell.angle_gamma   90.00
#
_symmetry.space_group_name_H-M   'P 1'
#
loop_
_entity.id
_entity.type
_entity.pdbx_description
1 polymer ?
#
loop_
_entity_poly.entity_id
_entity_poly.type
_entity_poly.pdbx_seq_one_letter_code
_entity_poly.pdbx_strand_id
1 'polypeptide(L)'
;MTGPSTSGETTTDWSLLARIGQRDEEALSALYDRYSGLVFSEAKRILRDTGAAEEILQDLFYQVWRTAERFDPAKGSLAGWLLVAARNRAISRLRRKSAKNEEFDEKGVTLKIDFESYAAQSLLLDKVRAVMGNLPENQREALECAYFEGMSHTEIAEKTGQPLGTVKTRIRSAMEALKKVLS
;
A
#
# COMPACT_ATOMS: atom_id res chain seq x y z
N MET A 1 2.37 31.92 38.14
CA MET A 1 1.25 31.63 37.26
C MET A 1 1.76 30.70 36.20
N THR A 2 1.47 29.45 36.41
CA THR A 2 1.93 28.30 35.62
C THR A 2 1.14 28.21 34.32
N GLY A 3 1.84 28.30 33.18
CA GLY A 3 1.26 27.96 31.89
C GLY A 3 1.11 26.44 31.78
N PRO A 4 0.10 25.93 31.06
CA PRO A 4 -0.11 24.49 30.93
C PRO A 4 0.97 23.89 30.05
N SER A 5 1.68 22.93 30.60
CA SER A 5 2.55 22.01 29.85
C SER A 5 1.68 21.22 28.88
N THR A 6 1.81 21.51 27.61
CA THR A 6 1.21 20.69 26.55
C THR A 6 1.97 19.36 26.51
N SER A 7 1.47 18.40 27.25
CA SER A 7 1.89 17.00 27.14
C SER A 7 1.73 16.59 25.67
N GLY A 8 2.83 16.26 24.99
CA GLY A 8 2.82 15.76 23.64
C GLY A 8 2.08 14.43 23.59
N GLU A 9 0.76 14.46 23.45
CA GLU A 9 -0.02 13.29 23.05
C GLU A 9 0.46 12.92 21.66
N THR A 10 1.10 11.76 21.55
CA THR A 10 1.48 11.19 20.24
C THR A 10 0.19 10.93 19.49
N THR A 11 -0.18 11.86 18.62
CA THR A 11 -1.41 11.77 17.83
C THR A 11 -1.35 10.51 16.97
N THR A 12 -2.22 9.55 17.23
CA THR A 12 -2.26 8.30 16.49
C THR A 12 -2.82 8.51 15.08
N ASP A 13 -2.49 7.64 14.14
CA ASP A 13 -3.04 7.70 12.78
C ASP A 13 -4.57 7.68 12.79
N TRP A 14 -5.15 6.93 13.72
CA TRP A 14 -6.61 6.79 13.83
C TRP A 14 -7.28 8.07 14.35
N SER A 15 -6.65 8.78 15.29
CA SER A 15 -7.15 10.07 15.73
C SER A 15 -7.07 11.11 14.62
N LEU A 16 -6.01 11.08 13.79
CA LEU A 16 -5.92 11.93 12.61
C LEU A 16 -7.01 11.59 11.58
N LEU A 17 -7.21 10.31 11.26
CA LEU A 17 -8.25 9.90 10.32
C LEU A 17 -9.67 10.27 10.79
N ALA A 18 -9.96 10.13 12.09
CA ALA A 18 -11.24 10.55 12.66
C ALA A 18 -11.48 12.06 12.47
N ARG A 19 -10.46 12.90 12.71
CA ARG A 19 -10.50 14.34 12.48
C ARG A 19 -10.62 14.67 10.99
N ILE A 20 -9.90 13.99 10.11
CA ILE A 20 -10.01 14.16 8.65
C ILE A 20 -11.43 13.84 8.17
N GLY A 21 -12.08 12.82 8.74
CA GLY A 21 -13.50 12.52 8.48
C GLY A 21 -14.43 13.67 8.82
N GLN A 22 -14.05 14.50 9.79
CA GLN A 22 -14.74 15.75 10.17
C GLN A 22 -14.28 16.97 9.36
N ARG A 23 -13.50 16.79 8.30
CA ARG A 23 -12.98 17.84 7.43
C ARG A 23 -11.95 18.77 8.11
N ASP A 24 -11.17 18.23 9.01
CA ASP A 24 -10.07 18.93 9.67
C ASP A 24 -8.82 18.94 8.78
N GLU A 25 -8.48 20.09 8.22
CA GLU A 25 -7.35 20.28 7.32
C GLU A 25 -6.00 20.16 8.06
N GLU A 26 -5.92 20.56 9.33
CA GLU A 26 -4.69 20.42 10.12
C GLU A 26 -4.35 18.94 10.36
N ALA A 27 -5.37 18.11 10.58
CA ALA A 27 -5.18 16.68 10.73
C ALA A 27 -4.69 16.04 9.41
N LEU A 28 -5.19 16.52 8.26
CA LEU A 28 -4.68 16.08 6.95
C LEU A 28 -3.23 16.51 6.75
N SER A 29 -2.88 17.75 7.08
CA SER A 29 -1.52 18.26 6.99
C SER A 29 -0.56 17.44 7.86
N ALA A 30 -0.93 17.14 9.10
CA ALA A 30 -0.13 16.31 10.00
C ALA A 30 0.05 14.88 9.47
N LEU A 31 -0.97 14.31 8.83
CA LEU A 31 -0.88 13.01 8.20
C LEU A 31 0.00 13.04 6.94
N TYR A 32 -0.11 14.11 6.16
CA TYR A 32 0.73 14.35 4.99
C TYR A 32 2.20 14.44 5.36
N ASP A 33 2.55 15.24 6.36
CA ASP A 33 3.93 15.39 6.85
C ASP A 33 4.52 14.05 7.29
N ARG A 34 3.69 13.20 7.88
CA ARG A 34 4.11 11.88 8.37
C ARG A 34 4.39 10.87 7.25
N TYR A 35 3.59 10.88 6.19
CA TYR A 35 3.57 9.80 5.19
C TYR A 35 3.89 10.21 3.76
N SER A 36 3.97 11.49 3.44
CA SER A 36 4.26 11.96 2.07
C SER A 36 5.58 11.44 1.54
N GLY A 37 6.64 11.48 2.34
CA GLY A 37 7.96 10.97 1.97
C GLY A 37 7.95 9.47 1.67
N LEU A 38 7.20 8.68 2.45
CA LEU A 38 7.06 7.25 2.26
C LEU A 38 6.33 6.92 0.95
N VAL A 39 5.19 7.56 0.71
CA VAL A 39 4.36 7.38 -0.49
C VAL A 39 5.11 7.83 -1.74
N PHE A 40 5.72 9.02 -1.68
CA PHE A 40 6.49 9.58 -2.79
C PHE A 40 7.69 8.70 -3.17
N SER A 41 8.46 8.24 -2.18
CA SER A 41 9.63 7.39 -2.39
C SER A 41 9.24 6.08 -3.07
N GLU A 42 8.15 5.43 -2.64
CA GLU A 42 7.67 4.19 -3.26
C GLU A 42 7.19 4.42 -4.71
N ALA A 43 6.41 5.47 -4.95
CA ALA A 43 5.95 5.81 -6.29
C ALA A 43 7.12 6.16 -7.23
N LYS A 44 8.09 6.98 -6.76
CA LYS A 44 9.27 7.38 -7.53
C LYS A 44 10.19 6.21 -7.84
N ARG A 45 10.38 5.29 -6.88
CA ARG A 45 11.18 4.07 -7.08
C ARG A 45 10.65 3.23 -8.25
N ILE A 46 9.34 3.14 -8.39
CA ILE A 46 8.67 2.36 -9.44
C ILE A 46 8.65 3.12 -10.77
N LEU A 47 8.23 4.38 -10.76
CA LEU A 47 7.99 5.17 -11.97
C LEU A 47 9.26 5.77 -12.55
N ARG A 48 10.29 6.03 -11.72
CA ARG A 48 11.51 6.78 -12.07
C ARG A 48 11.23 8.16 -12.66
N ASP A 49 10.05 8.69 -12.38
CA ASP A 49 9.53 9.97 -12.86
C ASP A 49 8.99 10.74 -11.65
N THR A 50 9.55 11.92 -11.38
CA THR A 50 9.22 12.74 -10.22
C THR A 50 7.80 13.29 -10.33
N GLY A 51 7.42 13.85 -11.47
CA GLY A 51 6.09 14.43 -11.67
C GLY A 51 4.99 13.38 -11.57
N ALA A 52 5.21 12.20 -12.16
CA ALA A 52 4.28 11.09 -12.03
C ALA A 52 4.15 10.56 -10.59
N ALA A 53 5.23 10.62 -9.80
CA ALA A 53 5.19 10.24 -8.40
C ALA A 53 4.44 11.27 -7.53
N GLU A 54 4.60 12.56 -7.82
CA GLU A 54 3.86 13.65 -7.18
C GLU A 54 2.36 13.56 -7.44
N GLU A 55 1.95 13.24 -8.67
CA GLU A 55 0.54 13.02 -8.99
C GLU A 55 -0.05 11.86 -8.16
N ILE A 56 0.67 10.74 -8.03
CA ILE A 56 0.22 9.62 -7.19
C ILE A 56 0.10 10.03 -5.72
N LEU A 57 1.05 10.80 -5.22
CA LEU A 57 1.03 11.32 -3.86
C LEU A 57 -0.23 12.18 -3.64
N GLN A 58 -0.49 13.14 -4.53
CA GLN A 58 -1.66 14.01 -4.44
C GLN A 58 -2.97 13.22 -4.51
N ASP A 59 -3.10 12.30 -5.46
CA ASP A 59 -4.28 11.45 -5.62
C ASP A 59 -4.57 10.60 -4.38
N LEU A 60 -3.52 10.07 -3.74
CA LEU A 60 -3.68 9.27 -2.53
C LEU A 60 -4.16 10.09 -1.35
N PHE A 61 -3.57 11.26 -1.10
CA PHE A 61 -4.00 12.12 0.00
C PHE A 61 -5.38 12.74 -0.27
N TYR A 62 -5.71 13.03 -1.52
CA TYR A 62 -7.07 13.39 -1.88
C TYR A 62 -8.07 12.26 -1.61
N GLN A 63 -7.70 11.01 -1.89
CA GLN A 63 -8.54 9.86 -1.53
C GLN A 63 -8.68 9.74 0.00
N VAL A 64 -7.61 9.87 0.77
CA VAL A 64 -7.68 9.88 2.24
C VAL A 64 -8.67 10.94 2.72
N TRP A 65 -8.56 12.17 2.21
CA TRP A 65 -9.49 13.25 2.51
C TRP A 65 -10.95 12.89 2.28
N ARG A 66 -11.22 12.20 1.17
CA ARG A 66 -12.58 11.84 0.78
C ARG A 66 -13.15 10.64 1.52
N THR A 67 -12.30 9.72 1.97
CA THR A 67 -12.73 8.40 2.45
C THR A 67 -12.18 8.03 3.82
N ALA A 68 -11.69 9.00 4.61
CA ALA A 68 -11.12 8.76 5.93
C ALA A 68 -12.02 7.93 6.85
N GLU A 69 -13.33 8.17 6.80
CA GLU A 69 -14.34 7.46 7.59
C GLU A 69 -14.43 5.95 7.28
N ARG A 70 -13.93 5.52 6.12
CA ARG A 70 -13.98 4.12 5.68
C ARG A 70 -12.78 3.30 6.12
N PHE A 71 -11.80 3.96 6.72
CA PHE A 71 -10.63 3.26 7.25
C PHE A 71 -11.01 2.49 8.51
N ASP A 72 -10.66 1.21 8.51
CA ASP A 72 -10.95 0.29 9.61
C ASP A 72 -9.61 -0.20 10.20
N PRO A 73 -9.30 0.17 11.46
CA PRO A 73 -8.06 -0.24 12.12
C PRO A 73 -7.90 -1.75 12.22
N ALA A 74 -8.98 -2.50 12.21
CA ALA A 74 -8.92 -3.95 12.25
C ALA A 74 -8.35 -4.57 10.96
N LYS A 75 -8.38 -3.82 9.83
CA LYS A 75 -7.92 -4.29 8.51
C LYS A 75 -6.43 -4.06 8.24
N GLY A 76 -5.70 -3.40 9.13
CA GLY A 76 -4.26 -3.18 8.99
C GLY A 76 -3.81 -1.78 9.33
N SER A 77 -2.50 -1.50 9.17
CA SER A 77 -1.93 -0.17 9.40
C SER A 77 -2.21 0.77 8.23
N LEU A 78 -2.36 2.07 8.52
CA LEU A 78 -2.51 3.11 7.50
C LEU A 78 -1.26 3.19 6.61
N ALA A 79 -0.07 3.10 7.19
CA ALA A 79 1.19 3.07 6.45
C ALA A 79 1.22 1.95 5.41
N GLY A 80 0.85 0.73 5.80
CA GLY A 80 0.77 -0.42 4.90
C GLY A 80 -0.23 -0.20 3.76
N TRP A 81 -1.40 0.35 4.08
CA TRP A 81 -2.40 0.67 3.05
C TRP A 81 -1.88 1.73 2.06
N LEU A 82 -1.26 2.81 2.56
CA LEU A 82 -0.68 3.86 1.72
C LEU A 82 0.38 3.32 0.78
N LEU A 83 1.30 2.47 1.28
CA LEU A 83 2.35 1.86 0.47
C LEU A 83 1.78 0.96 -0.64
N VAL A 84 0.85 0.07 -0.30
CA VAL A 84 0.20 -0.81 -1.28
C VAL A 84 -0.57 0.00 -2.32
N ALA A 85 -1.29 1.04 -1.90
CA ALA A 85 -2.04 1.89 -2.81
C ALA A 85 -1.13 2.72 -3.73
N ALA A 86 0.00 3.24 -3.22
CA ALA A 86 1.01 3.94 -4.03
C ALA A 86 1.62 3.00 -5.08
N ARG A 87 2.03 1.81 -4.64
CA ARG A 87 2.60 0.77 -5.50
C ARG A 87 1.65 0.37 -6.63
N ASN A 88 0.41 0.02 -6.30
CA ASN A 88 -0.57 -0.43 -7.28
C ASN A 88 -0.88 0.66 -8.32
N ARG A 89 -0.98 1.94 -7.90
CA ARG A 89 -1.14 3.06 -8.82
C ARG A 89 0.05 3.24 -9.74
N ALA A 90 1.27 3.15 -9.19
CA ALA A 90 2.50 3.28 -9.96
C ALA A 90 2.61 2.17 -11.02
N ILE A 91 2.37 0.92 -10.65
CA ILE A 91 2.39 -0.21 -11.60
C ILE A 91 1.30 -0.07 -12.65
N SER A 92 0.06 0.28 -12.27
CA SER A 92 -1.04 0.51 -13.23
C SER A 92 -0.72 1.64 -14.21
N ARG A 93 0.01 2.69 -13.77
CA ARG A 93 0.45 3.78 -14.62
C ARG A 93 1.51 3.32 -15.62
N LEU A 94 2.49 2.51 -15.18
CA LEU A 94 3.49 1.92 -16.08
C LEU A 94 2.83 1.05 -17.15
N ARG A 95 1.92 0.15 -16.77
CA ARG A 95 1.19 -0.71 -17.71
C ARG A 95 0.43 0.10 -18.75
N ARG A 96 -0.27 1.17 -18.35
CA ARG A 96 -0.97 2.06 -19.29
C ARG A 96 -0.02 2.79 -20.23
N LYS A 97 1.17 3.17 -19.76
CA LYS A 97 2.20 3.82 -20.59
C LYS A 97 2.78 2.82 -21.60
N SER A 98 3.04 1.58 -21.18
CA SER A 98 3.50 0.49 -22.06
C SER A 98 2.48 0.12 -23.13
N ALA A 99 1.21 0.03 -22.78
CA ALA A 99 0.13 -0.27 -23.73
C ALA A 99 -0.09 0.81 -24.80
N LYS A 100 0.38 2.04 -24.56
CA LYS A 100 0.32 3.15 -25.54
C LYS A 100 1.55 3.24 -26.44
N ASN A 101 2.68 2.68 -26.01
CA ASN A 101 3.93 2.66 -26.75
C ASN A 101 4.17 1.20 -27.19
N GLU A 102 4.01 0.87 -28.46
CA GLU A 102 4.18 -0.47 -29.04
C GLU A 102 5.62 -1.04 -28.96
N GLU A 103 6.54 -0.34 -28.29
CA GLU A 103 7.95 -0.71 -28.09
C GLU A 103 8.32 -0.81 -26.61
N PHE A 104 7.65 -1.63 -25.81
CA PHE A 104 8.14 -1.87 -24.45
C PHE A 104 8.23 -3.38 -24.19
N ASP A 105 9.47 -3.84 -24.01
CA ASP A 105 9.83 -5.21 -23.65
C ASP A 105 9.10 -5.63 -22.35
N GLU A 106 8.14 -6.53 -22.49
CA GLU A 106 7.32 -7.09 -21.41
C GLU A 106 8.15 -7.83 -20.35
N LYS A 107 9.45 -8.06 -20.61
CA LYS A 107 10.37 -8.77 -19.73
C LYS A 107 10.98 -7.91 -18.61
N GLY A 108 10.75 -6.60 -18.60
CA GLY A 108 11.44 -5.65 -17.70
C GLY A 108 10.71 -5.29 -16.40
N VAL A 109 9.45 -5.63 -16.19
CA VAL A 109 8.68 -5.22 -15.00
C VAL A 109 8.48 -6.39 -14.01
N THR A 110 9.37 -7.35 -13.99
CA THR A 110 9.54 -8.16 -12.79
C THR A 110 10.24 -7.26 -11.77
N LEU A 111 9.47 -6.52 -11.00
CA LEU A 111 9.97 -5.77 -9.85
C LEU A 111 10.49 -6.80 -8.84
N LYS A 112 11.73 -7.24 -9.05
CA LYS A 112 12.51 -7.82 -7.95
C LYS A 112 12.51 -6.74 -6.88
N ILE A 113 11.76 -7.00 -5.81
CA ILE A 113 11.95 -6.24 -4.59
C ILE A 113 13.40 -6.51 -4.23
N ASP A 114 14.23 -5.48 -4.34
CA ASP A 114 15.61 -5.54 -3.88
C ASP A 114 15.56 -5.56 -2.36
N PHE A 115 15.39 -6.76 -1.81
CA PHE A 115 15.34 -7.01 -0.39
C PHE A 115 16.73 -6.84 0.28
N GLU A 116 17.79 -6.66 -0.51
CA GLU A 116 19.15 -6.55 0.01
C GLU A 116 19.46 -5.17 0.61
N SER A 117 18.72 -4.12 0.25
CA SER A 117 18.93 -2.78 0.81
C SER A 117 18.39 -2.58 2.24
N TYR A 118 17.75 -3.60 2.83
CA TYR A 118 17.15 -3.54 4.16
C TYR A 118 17.77 -4.55 5.13
N ALA A 119 19.05 -4.42 5.42
CA ALA A 119 19.76 -5.33 6.34
C ALA A 119 19.17 -5.40 7.77
N ALA A 120 18.42 -4.38 8.20
CA ALA A 120 17.69 -4.39 9.48
C ALA A 120 16.32 -5.09 9.41
N GLN A 121 15.87 -5.49 8.22
CA GLN A 121 14.56 -6.14 7.99
C GLN A 121 14.67 -7.64 7.69
N SER A 122 15.85 -8.24 7.74
CA SER A 122 16.05 -9.65 7.35
C SER A 122 15.15 -10.62 8.13
N LEU A 123 15.07 -10.48 9.44
CA LEU A 123 14.23 -11.33 10.30
C LEU A 123 12.72 -11.18 10.02
N LEU A 124 12.27 -9.96 9.70
CA LEU A 124 10.88 -9.72 9.35
C LEU A 124 10.55 -10.32 7.98
N LEU A 125 11.45 -10.18 7.03
CA LEU A 125 11.31 -10.74 5.67
C LEU A 125 11.30 -12.26 5.68
N ASP A 126 12.14 -12.88 6.51
CA ASP A 126 12.17 -14.33 6.66
C ASP A 126 10.87 -14.86 7.29
N LYS A 127 10.31 -14.15 8.27
CA LYS A 127 8.97 -14.43 8.80
C LYS A 127 7.88 -14.31 7.73
N VAL A 128 7.90 -13.24 6.93
CA VAL A 128 6.95 -13.04 5.83
C VAL A 128 7.08 -14.17 4.81
N ARG A 129 8.30 -14.54 4.39
CA ARG A 129 8.54 -15.65 3.46
C ARG A 129 8.03 -16.98 4.01
N ALA A 130 8.32 -17.28 5.28
CA ALA A 130 7.85 -18.48 5.93
C ALA A 130 6.31 -18.57 5.95
N VAL A 131 5.64 -17.47 6.26
CA VAL A 131 4.16 -17.41 6.22
C VAL A 131 3.63 -17.56 4.82
N MET A 132 4.23 -16.87 3.83
CA MET A 132 3.88 -17.00 2.42
C MET A 132 4.00 -18.44 1.94
N GLY A 133 5.06 -19.15 2.34
CA GLY A 133 5.27 -20.57 2.02
C GLY A 133 4.21 -21.50 2.62
N ASN A 134 3.61 -21.13 3.74
CA ASN A 134 2.59 -21.93 4.44
C ASN A 134 1.14 -21.56 4.01
N LEU A 135 0.95 -20.53 3.20
CA LEU A 135 -0.36 -20.20 2.66
C LEU A 135 -0.83 -21.27 1.67
N PRO A 136 -2.15 -21.58 1.65
CA PRO A 136 -2.74 -22.30 0.54
C PRO A 136 -2.37 -21.64 -0.80
N GLU A 137 -2.05 -22.44 -1.81
CA GLU A 137 -1.52 -21.97 -3.09
C GLU A 137 -2.39 -20.88 -3.72
N ASN A 138 -3.70 -21.07 -3.71
CA ASN A 138 -4.66 -20.10 -4.23
C ASN A 138 -4.72 -18.75 -3.48
N GLN A 139 -4.35 -18.75 -2.19
CA GLN A 139 -4.24 -17.52 -1.40
C GLN A 139 -2.90 -16.84 -1.66
N ARG A 140 -1.83 -17.63 -1.77
CA ARG A 140 -0.50 -17.14 -2.10
C ARG A 140 -0.50 -16.50 -3.49
N GLU A 141 -1.01 -17.20 -4.51
CA GLU A 141 -1.12 -16.68 -5.88
C GLU A 141 -1.89 -15.36 -5.93
N ALA A 142 -3.08 -15.30 -5.30
CA ALA A 142 -3.87 -14.08 -5.28
C ALA A 142 -3.14 -12.91 -4.61
N LEU A 143 -2.37 -13.18 -3.53
CA LEU A 143 -1.57 -12.18 -2.83
C LEU A 143 -0.37 -11.74 -3.67
N GLU A 144 0.30 -12.67 -4.34
CA GLU A 144 1.42 -12.40 -5.24
C GLU A 144 0.99 -11.51 -6.40
N CYS A 145 -0.10 -11.85 -7.09
CA CYS A 145 -0.67 -11.02 -8.15
C CYS A 145 -1.02 -9.61 -7.65
N ALA A 146 -1.65 -9.50 -6.48
CA ALA A 146 -2.05 -8.20 -5.95
C ALA A 146 -0.85 -7.36 -5.53
N TYR A 147 0.12 -7.97 -4.83
CA TYR A 147 1.21 -7.24 -4.19
C TYR A 147 2.44 -7.12 -5.07
N PHE A 148 2.90 -8.20 -5.70
CA PHE A 148 4.13 -8.19 -6.50
C PHE A 148 3.90 -7.79 -7.95
N GLU A 149 2.79 -8.24 -8.55
CA GLU A 149 2.44 -7.89 -9.92
C GLU A 149 1.58 -6.60 -9.99
N GLY A 150 1.11 -6.09 -8.83
CA GLY A 150 0.32 -4.85 -8.75
C GLY A 150 -1.02 -4.92 -9.47
N MET A 151 -1.60 -6.12 -9.60
CA MET A 151 -2.89 -6.31 -10.25
C MET A 151 -4.02 -5.84 -9.34
N SER A 152 -5.03 -5.21 -9.93
CA SER A 152 -6.31 -4.97 -9.26
C SER A 152 -7.04 -6.31 -9.04
N HIS A 153 -7.96 -6.34 -8.09
CA HIS A 153 -8.76 -7.56 -7.84
C HIS A 153 -9.55 -8.01 -9.07
N THR A 154 -9.94 -7.08 -9.93
CA THR A 154 -10.65 -7.38 -11.20
C THR A 154 -9.71 -8.06 -12.19
N GLU A 155 -8.49 -7.51 -12.38
CA GLU A 155 -7.47 -8.13 -13.24
C GLU A 155 -7.08 -9.53 -12.75
N ILE A 156 -6.98 -9.74 -11.42
CA ILE A 156 -6.73 -11.07 -10.85
C ILE A 156 -7.88 -12.01 -11.15
N ALA A 157 -9.13 -11.55 -11.01
CA ALA A 157 -10.31 -12.35 -11.32
C ALA A 157 -10.33 -12.78 -12.79
N GLU A 158 -10.00 -11.88 -13.70
CA GLU A 158 -9.87 -12.16 -15.14
C GLU A 158 -8.72 -13.13 -15.43
N LYS A 159 -7.53 -12.88 -14.86
CA LYS A 159 -6.33 -13.72 -15.04
C LYS A 159 -6.55 -15.15 -14.54
N THR A 160 -7.19 -15.31 -13.39
CA THR A 160 -7.36 -16.61 -12.73
C THR A 160 -8.68 -17.30 -13.05
N GLY A 161 -9.60 -16.65 -13.78
CA GLY A 161 -10.94 -17.17 -14.06
C GLY A 161 -11.81 -17.30 -12.81
N GLN A 162 -11.48 -16.61 -11.71
CA GLN A 162 -12.18 -16.71 -10.43
C GLN A 162 -13.13 -15.54 -10.21
N PRO A 163 -14.27 -15.77 -9.52
CA PRO A 163 -15.17 -14.69 -9.17
C PRO A 163 -14.45 -13.61 -8.33
N LEU A 164 -14.73 -12.34 -8.60
CA LEU A 164 -14.13 -11.19 -7.90
C LEU A 164 -14.28 -11.30 -6.36
N GLY A 165 -15.40 -11.80 -5.87
CA GLY A 165 -15.63 -12.04 -4.44
C GLY A 165 -14.66 -13.07 -3.85
N THR A 166 -14.37 -14.14 -4.61
CA THR A 166 -13.40 -15.18 -4.24
C THR A 166 -11.99 -14.61 -4.14
N VAL A 167 -11.58 -13.81 -5.13
CA VAL A 167 -10.26 -13.14 -5.13
C VAL A 167 -10.10 -12.26 -3.90
N LYS A 168 -11.11 -11.41 -3.60
CA LYS A 168 -11.10 -10.54 -2.42
C LYS A 168 -10.98 -11.34 -1.11
N THR A 169 -11.70 -12.46 -1.00
CA THR A 169 -11.67 -13.32 0.18
C THR A 169 -10.30 -13.99 0.34
N ARG A 170 -9.71 -14.49 -0.74
CA ARG A 170 -8.38 -15.12 -0.72
C ARG A 170 -7.29 -14.15 -0.28
N ILE A 171 -7.28 -12.94 -0.85
CA ILE A 171 -6.32 -11.89 -0.47
C ILE A 171 -6.51 -11.52 1.00
N ARG A 172 -7.75 -11.36 1.46
CA ARG A 172 -8.05 -11.04 2.86
C ARG A 172 -7.53 -12.13 3.80
N SER A 173 -7.83 -13.40 3.52
CA SER A 173 -7.36 -14.52 4.35
C SER A 173 -5.84 -14.61 4.39
N ALA A 174 -5.15 -14.39 3.26
CA ALA A 174 -3.70 -14.33 3.20
C ALA A 174 -3.13 -13.19 4.07
N MET A 175 -3.73 -12.01 4.00
CA MET A 175 -3.32 -10.87 4.83
C MET A 175 -3.58 -11.10 6.32
N GLU A 176 -4.67 -11.76 6.69
CA GLU A 176 -4.97 -12.13 8.08
C GLU A 176 -3.93 -13.13 8.63
N ALA A 177 -3.50 -14.10 7.82
CA ALA A 177 -2.44 -15.02 8.19
C ALA A 177 -1.09 -14.30 8.40
N LEU A 178 -0.72 -13.38 7.51
CA LEU A 178 0.46 -12.53 7.66
C LEU A 178 0.40 -11.68 8.94
N LYS A 179 -0.75 -11.06 9.21
CA LYS A 179 -0.94 -10.23 10.41
C LYS A 179 -0.68 -10.99 11.71
N LYS A 180 -1.16 -12.25 11.82
CA LYS A 180 -0.97 -13.09 13.01
C LYS A 180 0.48 -13.38 13.36
N VAL A 181 1.37 -13.36 12.37
CA VAL A 181 2.79 -13.69 12.57
C VAL A 181 3.63 -12.42 12.74
N LEU A 182 3.14 -11.29 12.26
CA LEU A 182 3.81 -9.99 12.33
C LEU A 182 3.37 -9.16 13.55
N SER A 183 2.34 -9.63 14.28
CA SER A 183 1.90 -9.04 15.55
C SER A 183 2.65 -9.64 16.71
#